data_cd97f2e31ee26f381fa01d317ceb92a9
#
_entry.id   cd97f2e31ee26f381fa01d317ceb92a9
#
_cell.length_a   1.000
_cell.length_b   1.000
_cell.length_c   1.000
_cell.angle_alpha   90.00
_cell.angle_beta   90.00
_cell.angle_gamma   90.00
#
_symmetry.space_group_name_H-M   'P 1'
#
loop_
_entity.id
_entity.type
_entity.pdbx_description
1 polymer ?
#
loop_
_entity_poly.entity_id
_entity_poly.type
_entity_poly.pdbx_seq_one_letter_code
_entity_poly.pdbx_strand_id
1 'polypeptide(L)'
;MTRVTKSAKAAVAARAWQLMFDYLIASAPRRARSLASRGLTPNDARALAALEAKRGRTLGELAKEWACDPSNVTWMIDRLERAKLAERRPVASDRRVKEVTLTSEGVKVKRELMREFGSPPPEILTLGRAELGALERILRKLRRGRSRRAQRDALERG
;
A
#
# COMPACT_ATOMS: atom_id res chain seq x y z
N MET A 1 -0.93 4.16 -42.20
CA MET A 1 0.02 4.77 -41.23
C MET A 1 -0.29 4.51 -39.75
N THR A 2 -1.52 4.11 -39.35
CA THR A 2 -1.98 4.00 -37.93
C THR A 2 -1.44 2.80 -37.15
N ARG A 3 -1.05 1.71 -37.80
CA ARG A 3 -0.62 0.46 -37.14
C ARG A 3 0.82 0.49 -36.63
N VAL A 4 1.73 1.18 -37.33
CA VAL A 4 3.16 1.31 -36.98
C VAL A 4 3.36 2.22 -35.76
N THR A 5 2.61 3.32 -35.69
CA THR A 5 2.66 4.27 -34.55
C THR A 5 2.12 3.66 -33.24
N LYS A 6 1.11 2.78 -33.32
CA LYS A 6 0.57 2.07 -32.16
C LYS A 6 1.56 1.06 -31.59
N SER A 7 2.32 0.37 -32.46
CA SER A 7 3.39 -0.56 -32.08
C SER A 7 4.57 0.15 -31.43
N ALA A 8 5.03 1.29 -31.96
CA ALA A 8 6.12 2.09 -31.40
C ALA A 8 5.75 2.64 -30.01
N LYS A 9 4.53 3.16 -29.84
CA LYS A 9 4.04 3.61 -28.54
C LYS A 9 3.98 2.49 -27.49
N ALA A 10 3.52 1.31 -27.89
CA ALA A 10 3.47 0.14 -27.00
C ALA A 10 4.85 -0.30 -26.55
N ALA A 11 5.85 -0.29 -27.46
CA ALA A 11 7.23 -0.63 -27.12
C ALA A 11 7.86 0.37 -26.11
N VAL A 12 7.61 1.66 -26.29
CA VAL A 12 8.07 2.69 -25.32
C VAL A 12 7.38 2.50 -23.96
N ALA A 13 6.07 2.24 -23.95
CA ALA A 13 5.33 2.00 -22.71
C ALA A 13 5.83 0.75 -21.98
N ALA A 14 6.15 -0.33 -22.70
CA ALA A 14 6.70 -1.54 -22.12
C ALA A 14 8.09 -1.28 -21.47
N ARG A 15 8.97 -0.56 -22.13
CA ARG A 15 10.27 -0.17 -21.55
C ARG A 15 10.13 0.73 -20.32
N ALA A 16 9.26 1.72 -20.40
CA ALA A 16 8.99 2.60 -19.25
C ALA A 16 8.45 1.80 -18.05
N TRP A 17 7.53 0.87 -18.30
CA TRP A 17 7.00 -0.01 -17.26
C TRP A 17 8.09 -0.90 -16.67
N GLN A 18 8.92 -1.52 -17.50
CA GLN A 18 10.03 -2.36 -17.04
C GLN A 18 10.99 -1.58 -16.13
N LEU A 19 11.42 -0.38 -16.55
CA LEU A 19 12.29 0.48 -15.75
C LEU A 19 11.66 0.89 -14.41
N MET A 20 10.37 1.19 -14.40
CA MET A 20 9.65 1.49 -13.15
C MET A 20 9.61 0.26 -12.23
N PHE A 21 9.35 -0.91 -12.78
CA PHE A 21 9.30 -2.17 -12.02
C PHE A 21 10.66 -2.52 -11.44
N ASP A 22 11.72 -2.46 -12.24
CA ASP A 22 13.10 -2.73 -11.82
C ASP A 22 13.52 -1.76 -10.69
N TYR A 23 13.19 -0.48 -10.82
CA TYR A 23 13.45 0.51 -9.79
C TYR A 23 12.69 0.20 -8.47
N LEU A 24 11.43 -0.22 -8.56
CA LEU A 24 10.64 -0.61 -7.37
C LEU A 24 11.26 -1.84 -6.69
N ILE A 25 11.70 -2.83 -7.47
CA ILE A 25 12.37 -4.02 -6.93
C ILE A 25 13.71 -3.64 -6.29
N ALA A 26 14.54 -2.85 -6.98
CA ALA A 26 15.82 -2.39 -6.43
C ALA A 26 15.69 -1.57 -5.14
N SER A 27 14.58 -0.85 -4.96
CA SER A 27 14.30 -0.07 -3.74
C SER A 27 13.72 -0.91 -2.59
N ALA A 28 13.32 -2.16 -2.84
CA ALA A 28 12.69 -3.02 -1.83
C ALA A 28 13.57 -3.30 -0.59
N PRO A 29 14.91 -3.54 -0.71
CA PRO A 29 15.77 -3.80 0.44
C PRO A 29 15.79 -2.68 1.47
N ARG A 30 15.65 -1.41 1.05
CA ARG A 30 15.55 -0.27 1.99
C ARG A 30 14.31 -0.39 2.87
N ARG A 31 13.16 -0.68 2.25
CA ARG A 31 11.90 -0.87 2.99
C ARG A 31 11.94 -2.11 3.88
N ALA A 32 12.53 -3.19 3.38
CA ALA A 32 12.69 -4.42 4.15
C ALA A 32 13.56 -4.20 5.39
N ARG A 33 14.67 -3.47 5.30
CA ARG A 33 15.52 -3.13 6.45
C ARG A 33 14.77 -2.28 7.48
N SER A 34 14.00 -1.29 7.05
CA SER A 34 13.18 -0.46 7.96
C SER A 34 12.13 -1.29 8.72
N LEU A 35 11.55 -2.29 8.08
CA LEU A 35 10.61 -3.22 8.73
C LEU A 35 11.35 -4.16 9.69
N ALA A 36 12.44 -4.77 9.23
CA ALA A 36 13.21 -5.74 10.01
C ALA A 36 13.78 -5.12 11.31
N SER A 37 14.21 -3.85 11.28
CA SER A 37 14.67 -3.14 12.49
C SER A 37 13.59 -2.96 13.57
N ARG A 38 12.31 -3.18 13.20
CA ARG A 38 11.15 -3.15 14.11
C ARG A 38 10.53 -4.54 14.33
N GLY A 39 11.17 -5.61 13.85
CA GLY A 39 10.63 -6.97 13.89
C GLY A 39 9.38 -7.17 13.04
N LEU A 40 9.15 -6.30 12.05
CA LEU A 40 7.97 -6.30 11.20
C LEU A 40 8.26 -6.92 9.82
N THR A 41 7.23 -7.49 9.21
CA THR A 41 7.22 -8.01 7.85
C THR A 41 6.47 -7.08 6.90
N PRO A 42 6.58 -7.24 5.57
CA PRO A 42 5.75 -6.52 4.61
C PRO A 42 4.24 -6.71 4.84
N ASN A 43 3.82 -7.88 5.30
CA ASN A 43 2.42 -8.15 5.63
C ASN A 43 1.96 -7.38 6.88
N ASP A 44 2.82 -7.27 7.90
CA ASP A 44 2.54 -6.44 9.08
C ASP A 44 2.39 -4.96 8.69
N ALA A 45 3.25 -4.46 7.79
CA ALA A 45 3.15 -3.09 7.28
C ALA A 45 1.86 -2.87 6.47
N ARG A 46 1.42 -3.86 5.69
CA ARG A 46 0.12 -3.82 4.98
C ARG A 46 -1.04 -3.72 5.96
N ALA A 47 -1.02 -4.53 7.01
CA ALA A 47 -2.05 -4.52 8.03
C ALA A 47 -2.06 -3.19 8.81
N LEU A 48 -0.90 -2.68 9.24
CA LEU A 48 -0.78 -1.36 9.86
C LEU A 48 -1.32 -0.24 8.97
N ALA A 49 -1.04 -0.28 7.66
CA ALA A 49 -1.52 0.73 6.72
C ALA A 49 -3.04 0.78 6.63
N ALA A 50 -3.71 -0.38 6.69
CA ALA A 50 -5.16 -0.52 6.56
C ALA A 50 -5.94 -0.21 7.85
N LEU A 51 -5.31 -0.32 9.02
CA LEU A 51 -5.96 -0.11 10.32
C LEU A 51 -5.89 1.35 10.77
N GLU A 52 -6.85 1.77 11.56
CA GLU A 52 -6.96 3.09 12.19
C GLU A 52 -7.25 2.95 13.70
N ALA A 53 -6.96 4.00 14.47
CA ALA A 53 -7.23 3.99 15.91
C ALA A 53 -8.72 4.23 16.24
N LYS A 54 -9.41 5.03 15.41
CA LYS A 54 -10.80 5.48 15.67
C LYS A 54 -11.86 4.68 14.91
N ARG A 55 -11.45 3.91 13.91
CA ARG A 55 -12.35 3.11 13.08
C ARG A 55 -11.89 1.67 13.11
N GLY A 56 -12.67 0.84 13.81
CA GLY A 56 -12.44 -0.61 13.84
C GLY A 56 -12.74 -1.24 12.49
N ARG A 57 -12.08 -2.36 12.23
CA ARG A 57 -12.30 -3.20 11.05
C ARG A 57 -12.42 -4.65 11.48
N THR A 58 -13.41 -5.35 10.95
CA THR A 58 -13.54 -6.79 11.19
C THR A 58 -12.52 -7.59 10.35
N LEU A 59 -12.15 -8.79 10.82
CA LEU A 59 -11.27 -9.68 10.05
C LEU A 59 -11.86 -10.04 8.69
N GLY A 60 -13.19 -10.18 8.61
CA GLY A 60 -13.90 -10.46 7.37
C GLY A 60 -13.80 -9.32 6.35
N GLU A 61 -13.94 -8.06 6.78
CA GLU A 61 -13.74 -6.89 5.91
C GLU A 61 -12.31 -6.82 5.38
N LEU A 62 -11.33 -7.08 6.24
CA LEU A 62 -9.91 -7.08 5.84
C LEU A 62 -9.62 -8.23 4.85
N ALA A 63 -10.15 -9.42 5.07
CA ALA A 63 -9.99 -10.56 4.17
C ALA A 63 -10.59 -10.28 2.79
N LYS A 64 -11.78 -9.68 2.75
CA LYS A 64 -12.45 -9.27 1.50
C LYS A 64 -11.63 -8.20 0.75
N GLU A 65 -11.17 -7.16 1.45
CA GLU A 65 -10.37 -6.09 0.84
C GLU A 65 -9.04 -6.62 0.29
N TRP A 66 -8.40 -7.53 1.02
CA TRP A 66 -7.09 -8.06 0.63
C TRP A 66 -7.16 -9.24 -0.32
N ALA A 67 -8.37 -9.72 -0.62
CA ALA A 67 -8.64 -10.91 -1.44
C ALA A 67 -7.79 -12.10 -0.98
N CYS A 68 -7.78 -12.37 0.33
CA CYS A 68 -7.02 -13.45 0.93
C CYS A 68 -7.87 -14.25 1.92
N ASP A 69 -7.36 -15.42 2.30
CA ASP A 69 -8.01 -16.28 3.28
C ASP A 69 -8.10 -15.58 4.65
N PRO A 70 -9.24 -15.69 5.39
CA PRO A 70 -9.39 -15.14 6.72
C PRO A 70 -8.34 -15.61 7.74
N SER A 71 -7.80 -16.81 7.59
CA SER A 71 -6.73 -17.34 8.44
C SER A 71 -5.43 -16.52 8.30
N ASN A 72 -5.11 -16.05 7.08
CA ASN A 72 -3.97 -15.18 6.84
C ASN A 72 -4.14 -13.82 7.52
N VAL A 73 -5.37 -13.25 7.48
CA VAL A 73 -5.68 -12.01 8.20
C VAL A 73 -5.52 -12.22 9.70
N THR A 74 -6.10 -13.31 10.22
CA THR A 74 -5.98 -13.65 11.64
C THR A 74 -4.54 -13.69 12.07
N TRP A 75 -3.69 -14.42 11.34
CA TRP A 75 -2.27 -14.53 11.64
C TRP A 75 -1.55 -13.15 11.63
N MET A 76 -1.84 -12.30 10.63
CA MET A 76 -1.27 -10.94 10.58
C MET A 76 -1.68 -10.09 11.78
N ILE A 77 -2.98 -10.15 12.16
CA ILE A 77 -3.48 -9.39 13.30
C ILE A 77 -2.91 -9.92 14.62
N ASP A 78 -2.82 -11.24 14.81
CA ASP A 78 -2.19 -11.84 15.99
C ASP A 78 -0.73 -11.40 16.16
N ARG A 79 0.00 -11.23 15.05
CA ARG A 79 1.36 -10.68 15.09
C ARG A 79 1.38 -9.24 15.58
N LEU A 80 0.48 -8.39 15.04
CA LEU A 80 0.38 -6.99 15.47
C LEU A 80 -0.07 -6.86 16.93
N GLU A 81 -0.97 -7.72 17.42
CA GLU A 81 -1.37 -7.75 18.84
C GLU A 81 -0.20 -8.17 19.74
N ARG A 82 0.55 -9.20 19.37
CA ARG A 82 1.77 -9.61 20.11
C ARG A 82 2.81 -8.49 20.16
N ALA A 83 2.92 -7.71 19.09
CA ALA A 83 3.77 -6.53 19.04
C ALA A 83 3.15 -5.28 19.73
N LYS A 84 1.93 -5.41 20.31
CA LYS A 84 1.18 -4.32 20.94
C LYS A 84 0.86 -3.13 20.02
N LEU A 85 0.78 -3.39 18.71
CA LEU A 85 0.50 -2.38 17.69
C LEU A 85 -0.98 -2.32 17.30
N ALA A 86 -1.71 -3.39 17.51
CA ALA A 86 -3.15 -3.48 17.29
C ALA A 86 -3.83 -4.17 18.48
N GLU A 87 -5.13 -4.02 18.58
CA GLU A 87 -5.96 -4.68 19.58
C GLU A 87 -7.32 -5.02 19.00
N ARG A 88 -7.90 -6.14 19.47
CA ARG A 88 -9.29 -6.50 19.16
C ARG A 88 -10.21 -5.96 20.23
N ARG A 89 -11.27 -5.26 19.80
CA ARG A 89 -12.31 -4.75 20.69
C ARG A 89 -13.69 -5.31 20.29
N PRO A 90 -14.56 -5.67 21.23
CA PRO A 90 -15.94 -6.00 20.91
C PRO A 90 -16.66 -4.78 20.32
N VAL A 91 -17.50 -5.00 19.31
CA VAL A 91 -18.35 -3.96 18.74
C VAL A 91 -19.47 -3.63 19.75
N ALA A 92 -19.77 -2.34 19.92
CA ALA A 92 -20.78 -1.91 20.91
C ALA A 92 -22.19 -2.46 20.63
N SER A 93 -22.54 -2.65 19.35
CA SER A 93 -23.85 -3.17 18.93
C SER A 93 -23.94 -4.71 18.98
N ASP A 94 -22.80 -5.42 18.90
CA ASP A 94 -22.74 -6.89 18.99
C ASP A 94 -21.39 -7.34 19.55
N ARG A 95 -21.40 -7.75 20.82
CA ARG A 95 -20.16 -8.21 21.51
C ARG A 95 -19.55 -9.48 20.95
N ARG A 96 -20.28 -10.21 20.10
CA ARG A 96 -19.75 -11.42 19.42
C ARG A 96 -18.84 -11.03 18.26
N VAL A 97 -19.05 -9.85 17.69
CA VAL A 97 -18.22 -9.32 16.62
C VAL A 97 -17.06 -8.54 17.23
N LYS A 98 -15.85 -8.84 16.77
CA LYS A 98 -14.64 -8.11 17.17
C LYS A 98 -14.12 -7.28 16.00
N GLU A 99 -13.81 -6.05 16.29
CA GLU A 99 -13.10 -5.14 15.39
C GLU A 99 -11.65 -4.97 15.84
N VAL A 100 -10.78 -4.76 14.89
CA VAL A 100 -9.37 -4.49 15.11
C VAL A 100 -9.11 -2.99 14.93
N THR A 101 -8.44 -2.39 15.90
CA THR A 101 -7.99 -1.00 15.87
C THR A 101 -6.50 -0.92 16.15
N LEU A 102 -5.87 0.21 15.78
CA LEU A 102 -4.49 0.48 16.20
C LEU A 102 -4.47 0.97 17.65
N THR A 103 -3.46 0.51 18.38
CA THR A 103 -3.07 1.13 19.67
C THR A 103 -2.39 2.48 19.42
N SER A 104 -2.13 3.26 20.48
CA SER A 104 -1.34 4.49 20.39
C SER A 104 0.05 4.24 19.81
N GLU A 105 0.70 3.13 20.20
CA GLU A 105 2.00 2.74 19.65
C GLU A 105 1.88 2.31 18.18
N GLY A 106 0.83 1.57 17.81
CA GLY A 106 0.53 1.22 16.42
C GLY A 106 0.37 2.44 15.52
N VAL A 107 -0.32 3.48 16.00
CA VAL A 107 -0.44 4.76 15.28
C VAL A 107 0.91 5.43 15.08
N LYS A 108 1.76 5.44 16.11
CA LYS A 108 3.11 6.01 16.05
C LYS A 108 3.97 5.26 15.04
N VAL A 109 4.06 3.94 15.15
CA VAL A 109 4.84 3.08 14.24
C VAL A 109 4.33 3.21 12.79
N LYS A 110 3.01 3.17 12.57
CA LYS A 110 2.40 3.42 11.25
C LYS A 110 2.87 4.75 10.66
N ARG A 111 2.79 5.84 11.43
CA ARG A 111 3.19 7.18 10.97
C ARG A 111 4.67 7.24 10.60
N GLU A 112 5.54 6.64 11.42
CA GLU A 112 6.98 6.58 11.16
C GLU A 112 7.29 5.79 9.88
N LEU A 113 6.70 4.59 9.72
CA LEU A 113 6.86 3.78 8.51
C LEU A 113 6.36 4.50 7.26
N MET A 114 5.17 5.14 7.33
CA MET A 114 4.65 5.88 6.18
C MET A 114 5.53 7.07 5.80
N ARG A 115 6.12 7.75 6.78
CA ARG A 115 7.09 8.82 6.54
C ARG A 115 8.37 8.28 5.88
N GLU A 116 8.93 7.18 6.39
CA GLU A 116 10.14 6.55 5.84
C GLU A 116 9.90 6.01 4.42
N PHE A 117 8.77 5.37 4.17
CA PHE A 117 8.40 4.85 2.83
C PHE A 117 8.09 5.96 1.83
N GLY A 118 7.57 7.09 2.34
CA GLY A 118 7.31 8.28 1.53
C GLY A 118 8.55 9.16 1.30
N SER A 119 9.65 8.92 2.02
CA SER A 119 10.89 9.65 1.80
C SER A 119 11.53 9.23 0.48
N PRO A 120 11.90 10.19 -0.37
CA PRO A 120 12.50 9.87 -1.65
C PRO A 120 13.82 9.11 -1.44
N PRO A 121 14.07 8.05 -2.21
CA PRO A 121 15.38 7.41 -2.24
C PRO A 121 16.42 8.34 -2.87
N PRO A 122 17.72 8.18 -2.52
CA PRO A 122 18.78 9.12 -2.95
C PRO A 122 18.83 9.33 -4.46
N GLU A 123 18.53 8.32 -5.24
CA GLU A 123 18.55 8.36 -6.70
C GLU A 123 17.51 9.34 -7.27
N ILE A 124 16.36 9.49 -6.62
CA ILE A 124 15.35 10.48 -7.01
C ILE A 124 15.87 11.92 -6.78
N LEU A 125 16.69 12.12 -5.75
CA LEU A 125 17.24 13.44 -5.42
C LEU A 125 18.35 13.88 -6.39
N THR A 126 18.88 12.97 -7.22
CA THR A 126 19.85 13.34 -8.28
C THR A 126 19.19 13.99 -9.49
N LEU A 127 17.88 13.85 -9.63
CA LEU A 127 17.11 14.45 -10.74
C LEU A 127 17.02 15.97 -10.61
N GLY A 128 17.14 16.65 -11.73
CA GLY A 128 16.91 18.11 -11.82
C GLY A 128 15.44 18.50 -11.59
N ARG A 129 15.22 19.77 -11.25
CA ARG A 129 13.86 20.29 -10.94
C ARG A 129 12.86 20.04 -12.08
N ALA A 130 13.29 20.18 -13.34
CA ALA A 130 12.44 19.96 -14.51
C ALA A 130 12.03 18.49 -14.65
N GLU A 131 12.95 17.56 -14.40
CA GLU A 131 12.73 16.12 -14.44
C GLU A 131 11.81 15.66 -13.32
N LEU A 132 12.01 16.15 -12.10
CA LEU A 132 11.12 15.90 -10.96
C LEU A 132 9.70 16.38 -11.25
N GLY A 133 9.56 17.58 -11.82
CA GLY A 133 8.26 18.11 -12.22
C GLY A 133 7.58 17.29 -13.33
N ALA A 134 8.36 16.77 -14.29
CA ALA A 134 7.84 15.87 -15.32
C ALA A 134 7.38 14.53 -14.74
N LEU A 135 8.19 13.93 -13.87
CA LEU A 135 7.87 12.69 -13.17
C LEU A 135 6.59 12.84 -12.33
N GLU A 136 6.47 13.91 -11.55
CA GLU A 136 5.28 14.17 -10.75
C GLU A 136 4.02 14.28 -11.62
N ARG A 137 4.06 15.03 -12.73
CA ARG A 137 2.92 15.16 -13.67
C ARG A 137 2.50 13.82 -14.23
N ILE A 138 3.47 12.98 -14.63
CA ILE A 138 3.21 11.64 -15.18
C ILE A 138 2.55 10.74 -14.14
N LEU A 139 3.09 10.68 -12.94
CA LEU A 139 2.57 9.85 -11.85
C LEU A 139 1.17 10.30 -11.42
N ARG A 140 0.89 11.60 -11.34
CA ARG A 140 -0.45 12.15 -11.09
C ARG A 140 -1.46 11.74 -12.17
N LYS A 141 -1.05 11.75 -13.45
CA LYS A 141 -1.91 11.31 -14.57
C LYS A 141 -2.24 9.82 -14.48
N LEU A 142 -1.26 8.98 -14.19
CA LEU A 142 -1.45 7.54 -14.02
C LEU A 142 -2.39 7.23 -12.84
N ARG A 143 -2.22 7.91 -11.71
CA ARG A 143 -3.07 7.75 -10.53
C ARG A 143 -4.54 8.08 -10.81
N ARG A 144 -4.81 9.21 -11.51
CA ARG A 144 -6.18 9.60 -11.91
C ARG A 144 -6.82 8.58 -12.85
N GLY A 145 -6.06 8.05 -13.81
CA GLY A 145 -6.53 7.02 -14.74
C GLY A 145 -6.96 5.73 -14.02
N ARG A 146 -6.19 5.31 -13.01
CA ARG A 146 -6.51 4.13 -12.19
C ARG A 146 -7.78 4.32 -11.36
N SER A 147 -7.96 5.49 -10.74
CA SER A 147 -9.16 5.79 -9.94
C SER A 147 -10.43 5.79 -10.79
N ARG A 148 -10.40 6.38 -12.00
CA ARG A 148 -11.54 6.37 -12.93
C ARG A 148 -11.89 4.96 -13.40
N ARG A 149 -10.89 4.12 -13.67
CA ARG A 149 -11.12 2.74 -14.08
C ARG A 149 -11.74 1.93 -12.95
N ALA A 150 -11.22 2.04 -11.72
CA ALA A 150 -11.77 1.36 -10.55
C ALA A 150 -13.22 1.75 -10.26
N GLN A 151 -13.57 3.03 -10.42
CA GLN A 151 -14.95 3.50 -10.29
C GLN A 151 -15.86 2.90 -11.38
N ARG A 152 -15.40 2.85 -12.63
CA ARG A 152 -16.16 2.24 -13.72
C ARG A 152 -16.38 0.75 -13.50
N ASP A 153 -15.33 0.01 -13.15
CA ASP A 153 -15.40 -1.43 -12.87
C ASP A 153 -16.28 -1.76 -11.65
N ALA A 154 -16.46 -0.82 -10.71
CA ALA A 154 -17.37 -0.95 -9.59
C ALA A 154 -18.83 -0.73 -9.99
N LEU A 155 -19.10 0.24 -10.88
CA LEU A 155 -20.44 0.51 -11.42
C LEU A 155 -20.94 -0.60 -12.37
N GLU A 156 -20.04 -1.28 -13.10
CA GLU A 156 -20.38 -2.39 -14.00
C GLU A 156 -20.64 -3.72 -13.25
N ARG A 157 -20.37 -3.79 -11.94
CA ARG A 157 -20.57 -4.98 -11.08
C ARG A 157 -21.71 -4.85 -10.06
N GLY A 158 -22.38 -3.72 -9.98
CA GLY A 158 -23.55 -3.47 -9.13
C GLY A 158 -24.82 -3.37 -9.91
#